data_b35f1ec73f763389bc19037963aa66aa
#
_entry.id   b35f1ec73f763389bc19037963aa66aa
#
_cell.length_a   1.000
_cell.length_b   1.000
_cell.length_c   1.000
_cell.angle_alpha   90.00
_cell.angle_beta   90.00
_cell.angle_gamma   90.00
#
_symmetry.space_group_name_H-M   'P 1'
#
loop_
_entity.id
_entity.type
_entity.pdbx_description
1 polymer ?
#
loop_
_entity_poly.entity_id
_entity_poly.type
_entity_poly.pdbx_seq_one_letter_code
_entity_poly.pdbx_strand_id
1 'polypeptide(L)'
;EKLNTKNNPNNMLIGPNLEDKSLVSNVTGKDHLGQINEINVIEERPLSIYLNSQEIVTAMTIGDHPKYLALGFLKNQKLIKEDEKITGIDFDDETRTVVVRTENESNYEQKIKKKIRTSGCAVGTVFGDMMESVEEIILPESKIKISWLYDLAKEISQINSLYLEVGAIHGTVLCLENKPLI
;
A
#
# COMPACT_ATOMS: atom_id res chain seq x y z
N GLU A 1 8.99 -8.08 -16.54
CA GLU A 1 9.61 -9.05 -15.61
C GLU A 1 8.51 -9.93 -15.06
N LYS A 2 8.59 -11.26 -15.33
CA LYS A 2 7.60 -12.20 -14.83
C LYS A 2 7.71 -12.21 -13.31
N LEU A 3 6.63 -11.89 -12.61
CA LEU A 3 6.49 -12.15 -11.18
C LEU A 3 6.83 -13.63 -10.96
N ASN A 4 8.00 -13.87 -10.39
CA ASN A 4 8.55 -15.21 -10.20
C ASN A 4 7.89 -15.82 -8.95
N THR A 5 6.75 -16.45 -9.13
CA THR A 5 5.94 -17.07 -8.07
C THR A 5 6.50 -18.41 -7.56
N LYS A 6 7.76 -18.68 -7.76
CA LYS A 6 8.46 -19.82 -7.13
C LYS A 6 9.06 -19.41 -5.79
N ASN A 7 8.29 -18.78 -4.93
CA ASN A 7 8.76 -18.43 -3.61
C ASN A 7 8.07 -19.26 -2.54
N ASN A 8 8.92 -19.91 -1.78
CA ASN A 8 8.65 -20.50 -0.49
C ASN A 8 7.75 -19.55 0.33
N PRO A 9 6.59 -19.97 0.86
CA PRO A 9 5.69 -19.11 1.64
C PRO A 9 6.36 -18.45 2.85
N ASN A 10 7.57 -18.86 3.21
CA ASN A 10 8.36 -18.28 4.29
C ASN A 10 9.20 -17.04 3.88
N ASN A 11 9.09 -16.55 2.64
CA ASN A 11 9.96 -15.47 2.14
C ASN A 11 9.17 -14.32 1.49
N MET A 12 7.95 -14.06 1.93
CA MET A 12 7.08 -13.02 1.37
C MET A 12 7.02 -11.74 2.23
N LEU A 13 7.96 -11.53 3.13
CA LEU A 13 8.06 -10.25 3.84
C LEU A 13 8.53 -9.18 2.84
N ILE A 14 7.59 -8.34 2.39
CA ILE A 14 7.88 -7.15 1.61
C ILE A 14 7.96 -6.00 2.62
N GLY A 15 9.18 -5.62 2.95
CA GLY A 15 9.46 -4.45 3.78
C GLY A 15 9.91 -3.26 2.94
N PRO A 16 10.00 -2.06 3.54
CA PRO A 16 10.59 -0.91 2.91
C PRO A 16 12.01 -1.20 2.44
N ASN A 17 12.36 -0.73 1.24
CA ASN A 17 13.72 -0.84 0.73
C ASN A 17 14.62 0.21 1.38
N LEU A 18 15.34 -0.19 2.42
CA LEU A 18 16.23 0.69 3.19
C LEU A 18 17.43 1.22 2.38
N GLU A 19 17.78 0.57 1.28
CA GLU A 19 18.88 0.99 0.41
C GLU A 19 18.43 2.09 -0.56
N ASP A 20 17.11 2.29 -0.71
CA ASP A 20 16.56 3.32 -1.58
C ASP A 20 16.57 4.68 -0.89
N LYS A 21 17.63 5.43 -1.15
CA LYS A 21 17.81 6.80 -0.62
C LYS A 21 16.75 7.79 -1.13
N SER A 22 15.96 7.44 -2.15
CA SER A 22 14.89 8.29 -2.65
C SER A 22 13.67 8.34 -1.73
N LEU A 23 13.58 7.43 -0.76
CA LEU A 23 12.48 7.38 0.20
C LEU A 23 12.60 8.43 1.31
N VAL A 24 13.78 9.00 1.50
CA VAL A 24 14.06 9.95 2.57
C VAL A 24 14.81 11.18 2.05
N SER A 25 14.54 12.32 2.67
CA SER A 25 15.29 13.57 2.48
C SER A 25 15.96 13.97 3.78
N ASN A 26 17.21 14.44 3.70
CA ASN A 26 17.89 15.03 4.84
C ASN A 26 17.52 16.50 4.95
N VAL A 27 17.04 16.92 6.11
CA VAL A 27 16.68 18.31 6.38
C VAL A 27 17.42 18.83 7.61
N THR A 28 17.84 20.08 7.55
CA THR A 28 18.48 20.77 8.65
C THR A 28 17.41 21.58 9.41
N GLY A 29 17.31 21.36 10.70
CA GLY A 29 16.38 22.05 11.59
C GLY A 29 17.05 22.56 12.85
N LYS A 30 16.28 23.30 13.66
CA LYS A 30 16.70 23.68 15.01
C LYS A 30 15.81 22.97 16.03
N ASP A 31 16.39 22.43 17.06
CA ASP A 31 15.68 21.87 18.18
C ASP A 31 15.15 22.97 19.15
N HIS A 32 14.49 22.54 20.22
CA HIS A 32 13.93 23.45 21.24
C HIS A 32 15.00 24.23 22.03
N LEU A 33 16.26 23.83 21.94
CA LEU A 33 17.42 24.52 22.55
C LEU A 33 18.11 25.45 21.55
N GLY A 34 17.62 25.51 20.29
CA GLY A 34 18.22 26.30 19.21
C GLY A 34 19.44 25.67 18.57
N GLN A 35 19.74 24.40 18.86
CA GLN A 35 20.86 23.66 18.25
C GLN A 35 20.48 23.21 16.85
N ILE A 36 21.43 23.31 15.94
CA ILE A 36 21.26 22.84 14.56
C ILE A 36 21.42 21.32 14.53
N ASN A 37 20.41 20.63 14.02
CA ASN A 37 20.39 19.18 13.84
C ASN A 37 20.00 18.83 12.41
N GLU A 38 20.58 17.77 11.89
CA GLU A 38 20.19 17.14 10.64
C GLU A 38 19.36 15.91 10.95
N ILE A 39 18.19 15.80 10.31
CA ILE A 39 17.29 14.68 10.46
C ILE A 39 16.84 14.17 9.10
N ASN A 40 16.62 12.87 9.03
CA ASN A 40 15.99 12.26 7.87
C ASN A 40 14.47 12.35 8.01
N VAL A 41 13.81 12.75 6.96
CA VAL A 41 12.33 12.80 6.87
C VAL A 41 11.87 12.01 5.66
N ILE A 42 10.66 11.47 5.74
CA ILE A 42 10.06 10.75 4.62
C ILE A 42 9.79 11.70 3.46
N GLU A 43 10.06 11.22 2.25
CA GLU A 43 9.71 11.88 1.00
C GLU A 43 8.40 11.32 0.47
N GLU A 44 7.29 12.04 0.69
CA GLU A 44 6.01 11.65 0.10
C GLU A 44 5.85 12.25 -1.30
N ARG A 45 5.42 11.41 -2.25
CA ARG A 45 5.22 11.77 -3.66
C ARG A 45 3.90 11.26 -4.18
N PRO A 46 3.28 11.97 -5.15
CA PRO A 46 2.07 11.48 -5.79
C PRO A 46 2.37 10.25 -6.64
N LEU A 47 1.48 9.26 -6.59
CA LEU A 47 1.47 8.09 -7.46
C LEU A 47 0.11 8.02 -8.15
N SER A 48 0.11 8.09 -9.47
CA SER A 48 -1.10 7.93 -10.28
C SER A 48 -1.30 6.46 -10.65
N ILE A 49 -2.47 5.92 -10.36
CA ILE A 49 -2.84 4.53 -10.62
C ILE A 49 -3.86 4.48 -11.75
N TYR A 50 -3.50 3.79 -12.82
CA TYR A 50 -4.33 3.54 -13.98
C TYR A 50 -4.73 2.07 -14.03
N LEU A 51 -5.95 1.83 -14.49
CA LEU A 51 -6.41 0.52 -14.89
C LEU A 51 -6.78 0.59 -16.38
N ASN A 52 -6.04 -0.15 -17.20
CA ASN A 52 -6.03 -0.01 -18.65
C ASN A 52 -5.73 1.45 -19.07
N SER A 53 -6.65 2.13 -19.72
CA SER A 53 -6.51 3.52 -20.15
C SER A 53 -7.10 4.55 -19.17
N GLN A 54 -7.72 4.10 -18.07
CA GLN A 54 -8.47 4.96 -17.16
C GLN A 54 -7.66 5.27 -15.91
N GLU A 55 -7.48 6.56 -15.60
CA GLU A 55 -6.99 6.98 -14.29
C GLU A 55 -8.03 6.69 -13.21
N ILE A 56 -7.60 5.97 -12.18
CA ILE A 56 -8.46 5.60 -11.06
C ILE A 56 -8.26 6.56 -9.89
N VAL A 57 -7.02 6.78 -9.50
CA VAL A 57 -6.67 7.61 -8.34
C VAL A 57 -5.24 8.11 -8.45
N THR A 58 -4.97 9.27 -7.86
CA THR A 58 -3.63 9.71 -7.49
C THR A 58 -3.55 9.77 -5.96
N ALA A 59 -2.61 9.05 -5.38
CA ALA A 59 -2.42 8.94 -3.93
C ALA A 59 -1.01 9.40 -3.53
N MET A 60 -0.88 10.05 -2.37
CA MET A 60 0.42 10.35 -1.79
C MET A 60 0.99 9.09 -1.15
N THR A 61 2.25 8.77 -1.46
CA THR A 61 2.93 7.58 -0.99
C THR A 61 4.41 7.85 -0.78
N ILE A 62 5.08 7.00 -0.02
CA ILE A 62 6.54 7.03 0.07
C ILE A 62 7.22 6.56 -1.22
N GLY A 63 6.45 6.00 -2.17
CA GLY A 63 6.94 5.58 -3.47
C GLY A 63 7.59 4.20 -3.51
N ASP A 64 7.63 3.49 -2.38
CA ASP A 64 8.15 2.12 -2.34
C ASP A 64 7.12 1.12 -2.89
N HIS A 65 7.61 0.12 -3.61
CA HIS A 65 6.81 -0.95 -4.21
C HIS A 65 5.53 -0.48 -4.96
N PRO A 66 5.61 0.51 -5.87
CA PRO A 66 4.43 1.14 -6.48
C PRO A 66 3.52 0.16 -7.22
N LYS A 67 4.08 -0.88 -7.85
CA LYS A 67 3.30 -1.91 -8.56
C LYS A 67 2.43 -2.75 -7.62
N TYR A 68 2.96 -3.11 -6.44
CA TYR A 68 2.20 -3.85 -5.42
C TYR A 68 1.11 -2.98 -4.81
N LEU A 69 1.41 -1.71 -4.53
CA LEU A 69 0.44 -0.76 -4.02
C LEU A 69 -0.73 -0.60 -5.00
N ALA A 70 -0.43 -0.37 -6.28
CA ALA A 70 -1.46 -0.20 -7.31
C ALA A 70 -2.34 -1.45 -7.46
N LEU A 71 -1.72 -2.64 -7.53
CA LEU A 71 -2.46 -3.89 -7.64
C LEU A 71 -3.33 -4.16 -6.42
N GLY A 72 -2.78 -3.96 -5.22
CA GLY A 72 -3.51 -4.12 -3.96
C GLY A 72 -4.68 -3.16 -3.85
N PHE A 73 -4.45 -1.88 -4.20
CA PHE A 73 -5.51 -0.88 -4.24
C PHE A 73 -6.66 -1.29 -5.17
N LEU A 74 -6.35 -1.66 -6.42
CA LEU A 74 -7.37 -2.03 -7.41
C LEU A 74 -8.16 -3.28 -7.01
N LYS A 75 -7.48 -4.27 -6.42
CA LYS A 75 -8.14 -5.49 -5.91
C LYS A 75 -9.02 -5.18 -4.69
N ASN A 76 -8.52 -4.42 -3.73
CA ASN A 76 -9.26 -4.06 -2.52
C ASN A 76 -10.49 -3.19 -2.84
N GLN A 77 -10.40 -2.36 -3.89
CA GLN A 77 -11.54 -1.58 -4.39
C GLN A 77 -12.48 -2.40 -5.29
N LYS A 78 -12.23 -3.72 -5.45
CA LYS A 78 -12.98 -4.62 -6.33
C LYS A 78 -13.10 -4.12 -7.79
N LEU A 79 -12.12 -3.34 -8.23
CA LEU A 79 -12.01 -2.87 -9.60
C LEU A 79 -11.45 -3.95 -10.52
N ILE A 80 -10.69 -4.88 -9.96
CA ILE A 80 -10.20 -6.11 -10.61
C ILE A 80 -10.88 -7.29 -9.91
N LYS A 81 -11.56 -8.13 -10.68
CA LYS A 81 -12.19 -9.36 -10.17
C LYS A 81 -11.13 -10.40 -9.80
N GLU A 82 -11.50 -11.38 -8.98
CA GLU A 82 -10.57 -12.43 -8.55
C GLU A 82 -10.07 -13.28 -9.70
N ASP A 83 -10.94 -13.57 -10.66
CA ASP A 83 -10.68 -14.35 -11.87
C ASP A 83 -10.16 -13.52 -13.05
N GLU A 84 -10.03 -12.19 -12.87
CA GLU A 84 -9.53 -11.28 -13.90
C GLU A 84 -8.05 -11.52 -14.18
N LYS A 85 -7.73 -11.76 -15.45
CA LYS A 85 -6.35 -11.97 -15.88
C LYS A 85 -5.64 -10.65 -16.07
N ILE A 86 -4.59 -10.44 -15.30
CA ILE A 86 -3.68 -9.31 -15.45
C ILE A 86 -2.67 -9.62 -16.55
N THR A 87 -2.63 -8.77 -17.57
CA THR A 87 -1.76 -8.91 -18.73
C THR A 87 -0.44 -8.14 -18.60
N GLY A 88 -0.41 -7.12 -17.73
CA GLY A 88 0.80 -6.36 -17.47
C GLY A 88 0.65 -5.38 -16.32
N ILE A 89 1.77 -5.03 -15.70
CA ILE A 89 1.88 -3.97 -14.70
C ILE A 89 3.15 -3.19 -15.01
N ASP A 90 3.00 -1.96 -15.50
CA ASP A 90 4.10 -1.08 -15.83
C ASP A 90 4.17 0.08 -14.85
N PHE A 91 5.37 0.50 -14.53
CA PHE A 91 5.64 1.69 -13.73
C PHE A 91 6.58 2.61 -14.49
N ASP A 92 6.16 3.83 -14.63
CA ASP A 92 6.95 4.93 -15.17
C ASP A 92 7.41 5.80 -13.99
N ASP A 93 8.71 5.81 -13.74
CA ASP A 93 9.28 6.54 -12.61
C ASP A 93 9.30 8.06 -12.84
N GLU A 94 9.41 8.52 -14.09
CA GLU A 94 9.43 9.93 -14.41
C GLU A 94 8.08 10.60 -14.13
N THR A 95 6.99 9.97 -14.56
CA THR A 95 5.63 10.46 -14.35
C THR A 95 5.01 9.95 -13.05
N ARG A 96 5.68 9.05 -12.34
CA ARG A 96 5.19 8.38 -11.12
C ARG A 96 3.83 7.72 -11.36
N THR A 97 3.72 7.00 -12.45
CA THR A 97 2.47 6.39 -12.91
C THR A 97 2.58 4.87 -12.97
N VAL A 98 1.62 4.17 -12.37
CA VAL A 98 1.45 2.73 -12.54
C VAL A 98 0.25 2.46 -13.42
N VAL A 99 0.44 1.65 -14.45
CA VAL A 99 -0.62 1.16 -15.33
C VAL A 99 -0.77 -0.34 -15.13
N VAL A 100 -1.93 -0.75 -14.62
CA VAL A 100 -2.31 -2.17 -14.56
C VAL A 100 -3.20 -2.48 -15.75
N ARG A 101 -2.84 -3.52 -16.52
CA ARG A 101 -3.62 -3.97 -17.69
C ARG A 101 -4.28 -5.29 -17.41
N THR A 102 -5.53 -5.37 -17.81
CA THR A 102 -6.33 -6.60 -17.74
C THR A 102 -6.77 -7.03 -19.14
N GLU A 103 -7.15 -8.31 -19.28
CA GLU A 103 -7.58 -8.87 -20.56
C GLU A 103 -8.91 -8.30 -21.02
N ASN A 104 -9.81 -7.98 -20.08
CA ASN A 104 -11.11 -7.42 -20.39
C ASN A 104 -11.13 -5.91 -20.12
N GLU A 105 -11.78 -5.16 -21.01
CA GLU A 105 -12.17 -3.78 -20.70
C GLU A 105 -13.26 -3.82 -19.64
N SER A 106 -13.01 -3.27 -18.47
CA SER A 106 -14.01 -3.26 -17.42
C SER A 106 -14.91 -2.03 -17.52
N ASN A 107 -16.19 -2.21 -17.19
CA ASN A 107 -17.19 -1.16 -17.16
C ASN A 107 -16.99 -0.22 -15.94
N TYR A 108 -15.84 0.49 -15.90
CA TYR A 108 -15.49 1.39 -14.78
C TYR A 108 -16.42 2.58 -14.65
N GLU A 109 -16.97 3.07 -15.75
CA GLU A 109 -17.80 4.28 -15.73
C GLU A 109 -18.96 4.19 -14.75
N GLN A 110 -19.55 3.01 -14.59
CA GLN A 110 -20.64 2.80 -13.64
C GLN A 110 -20.15 2.77 -12.19
N LYS A 111 -18.99 2.19 -11.95
CA LYS A 111 -18.39 2.08 -10.60
C LYS A 111 -17.79 3.41 -10.12
N ILE A 112 -17.21 4.19 -11.03
CA ILE A 112 -16.62 5.51 -10.73
C ILE A 112 -17.69 6.54 -10.35
N LYS A 113 -18.91 6.41 -10.81
CA LYS A 113 -20.02 7.34 -10.47
C LYS A 113 -20.34 7.40 -8.97
N LYS A 114 -19.99 6.37 -8.21
CA LYS A 114 -20.21 6.29 -6.76
C LYS A 114 -18.96 6.65 -5.94
N LYS A 115 -18.11 7.56 -6.42
CA LYS A 115 -16.93 8.02 -5.68
C LYS A 115 -17.33 8.69 -4.37
N ILE A 116 -16.89 8.14 -3.24
CA ILE A 116 -16.97 8.78 -1.93
C ILE A 116 -15.59 9.34 -1.62
N ARG A 117 -15.48 10.65 -1.45
CA ARG A 117 -14.26 11.28 -0.97
C ARG A 117 -14.24 11.20 0.55
N THR A 118 -13.25 10.52 1.11
CA THR A 118 -13.03 10.52 2.56
C THR A 118 -12.23 11.75 2.96
N SER A 119 -12.57 12.35 4.11
CA SER A 119 -11.77 13.42 4.71
C SER A 119 -10.50 12.83 5.30
N GLY A 120 -9.35 13.14 4.74
CA GLY A 120 -8.03 12.68 5.21
C GLY A 120 -6.93 13.14 4.29
N CYS A 121 -5.69 12.92 4.69
CA CYS A 121 -4.51 13.24 3.90
C CYS A 121 -4.59 12.52 2.56
N ALA A 122 -4.68 13.27 1.50
CA ALA A 122 -4.85 12.82 0.13
C ALA A 122 -6.12 12.00 -0.12
N VAL A 123 -6.75 12.36 -1.08
CA VAL A 123 -7.71 11.70 -1.95
C VAL A 123 -8.03 10.24 -1.58
N GLY A 124 -8.43 9.99 -0.33
CA GLY A 124 -9.06 8.73 0.04
C GLY A 124 -10.31 8.57 -0.79
N THR A 125 -10.20 7.89 -1.92
CA THR A 125 -11.35 7.57 -2.76
C THR A 125 -11.79 6.16 -2.41
N VAL A 126 -12.97 6.05 -1.81
CA VAL A 126 -13.66 4.78 -1.62
C VAL A 126 -14.77 4.71 -2.68
N PHE A 127 -14.83 3.60 -3.39
CA PHE A 127 -15.91 3.38 -4.35
C PHE A 127 -17.12 2.80 -3.61
N GLY A 128 -18.31 3.33 -3.87
CA GLY A 128 -19.53 2.94 -3.17
C GLY A 128 -19.84 1.45 -3.20
N ASP A 129 -19.53 0.79 -4.33
CA ASP A 129 -19.70 -0.65 -4.48
C ASP A 129 -18.86 -1.49 -3.48
N MET A 130 -17.74 -0.93 -2.99
CA MET A 130 -16.96 -1.60 -1.95
C MET A 130 -17.68 -1.58 -0.61
N MET A 131 -18.35 -0.48 -0.26
CA MET A 131 -19.10 -0.39 0.99
C MET A 131 -20.31 -1.34 0.97
N GLU A 132 -21.05 -1.40 -0.14
CA GLU A 132 -22.15 -2.35 -0.31
C GLU A 132 -21.68 -3.80 -0.18
N SER A 133 -20.52 -4.13 -0.71
CA SER A 133 -19.97 -5.50 -0.64
C SER A 133 -19.40 -5.88 0.73
N VAL A 134 -19.04 -4.93 1.59
CA VAL A 134 -18.59 -5.22 2.96
C VAL A 134 -19.75 -5.73 3.82
N GLU A 135 -20.97 -5.22 3.59
CA GLU A 135 -22.17 -5.67 4.30
C GLU A 135 -22.56 -7.12 3.98
N GLU A 136 -22.16 -7.63 2.82
CA GLU A 136 -22.44 -9.01 2.38
C GLU A 136 -21.38 -10.02 2.88
N ILE A 137 -20.25 -9.55 3.43
CA ILE A 137 -19.17 -10.43 3.87
C ILE A 137 -19.51 -11.02 5.25
N ILE A 138 -19.73 -12.33 5.27
CA ILE A 138 -19.83 -13.09 6.52
C ILE A 138 -18.43 -13.56 6.89
N LEU A 139 -17.86 -12.93 7.91
CA LEU A 139 -16.55 -13.37 8.43
C LEU A 139 -16.71 -14.71 9.16
N PRO A 140 -15.82 -15.68 8.94
CA PRO A 140 -15.82 -16.91 9.69
C PRO A 140 -15.50 -16.63 11.17
N GLU A 141 -16.07 -17.42 12.04
CA GLU A 141 -15.75 -17.34 13.46
C GLU A 141 -14.27 -17.70 13.70
N SER A 142 -13.52 -16.77 14.26
CA SER A 142 -12.09 -16.93 14.48
C SER A 142 -11.76 -16.78 15.97
N LYS A 143 -10.92 -17.68 16.48
CA LYS A 143 -10.42 -17.60 17.85
C LYS A 143 -9.07 -16.88 17.85
N ILE A 144 -9.05 -15.69 18.43
CA ILE A 144 -7.83 -14.88 18.57
C ILE A 144 -7.36 -14.97 20.02
N LYS A 145 -6.07 -15.27 20.23
CA LYS A 145 -5.43 -15.22 21.54
C LYS A 145 -4.81 -13.85 21.76
N ILE A 146 -5.09 -13.25 22.90
CA ILE A 146 -4.50 -11.95 23.25
C ILE A 146 -2.96 -12.00 23.23
N SER A 147 -2.36 -13.13 23.64
CA SER A 147 -0.91 -13.34 23.58
C SER A 147 -0.34 -13.14 22.17
N TRP A 148 -1.08 -13.56 21.12
CA TRP A 148 -0.66 -13.35 19.73
C TRP A 148 -0.51 -11.86 19.38
N LEU A 149 -1.39 -11.01 19.91
CA LEU A 149 -1.32 -9.57 19.66
C LEU A 149 -0.07 -8.95 20.28
N TYR A 150 0.31 -9.39 21.47
CA TYR A 150 1.54 -8.93 22.12
C TYR A 150 2.79 -9.41 21.39
N ASP A 151 2.82 -10.69 20.96
CA ASP A 151 3.93 -11.25 20.20
C ASP A 151 4.10 -10.52 18.87
N LEU A 152 3.00 -10.32 18.13
CA LEU A 152 2.99 -9.59 16.86
C LEU A 152 3.41 -8.12 17.02
N ALA A 153 2.89 -7.42 18.02
CA ALA A 153 3.28 -6.02 18.27
C ALA A 153 4.77 -5.90 18.53
N LYS A 154 5.34 -6.83 19.31
CA LYS A 154 6.78 -6.87 19.59
C LYS A 154 7.61 -7.16 18.33
N GLU A 155 7.21 -8.14 17.53
CA GLU A 155 7.92 -8.54 16.32
C GLU A 155 7.82 -7.45 15.24
N ILE A 156 6.61 -6.94 14.97
CA ILE A 156 6.37 -5.92 13.94
C ILE A 156 7.12 -4.62 14.26
N SER A 157 7.20 -4.23 15.53
CA SER A 157 7.93 -3.01 15.92
C SER A 157 9.43 -3.08 15.62
N GLN A 158 9.98 -4.27 15.39
CA GLN A 158 11.39 -4.49 15.09
C GLN A 158 11.68 -4.70 13.59
N ILE A 159 10.65 -4.98 12.79
CA ILE A 159 10.81 -5.30 11.36
C ILE A 159 11.04 -4.04 10.53
N ASN A 160 10.37 -2.94 10.85
CA ASN A 160 10.40 -1.73 10.03
C ASN A 160 11.48 -0.77 10.51
N SER A 161 12.70 -0.95 10.00
CA SER A 161 13.84 -0.08 10.35
C SER A 161 13.70 1.33 9.77
N LEU A 162 13.03 1.53 8.64
CA LEU A 162 12.75 2.86 8.09
C LEU A 162 11.85 3.67 9.04
N TYR A 163 10.81 3.05 9.61
CA TYR A 163 9.99 3.67 10.65
C TYR A 163 10.80 4.05 11.88
N LEU A 164 11.74 3.19 12.30
CA LEU A 164 12.59 3.45 13.46
C LEU A 164 13.58 4.59 13.21
N GLU A 165 14.01 4.77 11.96
CA GLU A 165 14.95 5.82 11.56
C GLU A 165 14.28 7.19 11.43
N VAL A 166 13.14 7.26 10.74
CA VAL A 166 12.53 8.55 10.34
C VAL A 166 11.17 8.82 11.00
N GLY A 167 10.51 7.82 11.56
CA GLY A 167 9.13 7.96 12.05
C GLY A 167 8.12 8.23 10.92
N ALA A 168 6.93 8.69 11.28
CA ALA A 168 5.90 9.22 10.35
C ALA A 168 5.49 8.30 9.17
N ILE A 169 5.63 6.97 9.33
CA ILE A 169 5.20 5.98 8.34
C ILE A 169 4.08 5.15 8.95
N HIS A 170 3.03 4.92 8.14
CA HIS A 170 1.99 3.95 8.47
C HIS A 170 2.26 2.64 7.73
N GLY A 171 2.12 1.53 8.42
CA GLY A 171 2.29 0.20 7.85
C GLY A 171 1.08 -0.69 8.15
N THR A 172 0.85 -1.65 7.27
CA THR A 172 -0.13 -2.71 7.46
C THR A 172 0.57 -4.04 7.32
N VAL A 173 0.35 -4.94 8.27
CA VAL A 173 0.99 -6.26 8.28
C VAL A 173 -0.09 -7.34 8.25
N LEU A 174 -0.02 -8.22 7.27
CA LEU A 174 -0.86 -9.41 7.23
C LEU A 174 -0.25 -10.48 8.13
N CYS A 175 -1.05 -11.03 9.04
CA CYS A 175 -0.60 -12.01 10.01
C CYS A 175 -1.41 -13.29 9.93
N LEU A 176 -0.76 -14.41 10.23
CA LEU A 176 -1.43 -15.69 10.48
C LEU A 176 -1.07 -16.15 11.89
N GLU A 177 -2.09 -16.26 12.75
CA GLU A 177 -1.91 -16.52 14.19
C GLU A 177 -0.95 -15.46 14.80
N ASN A 178 0.17 -15.87 15.37
CA ASN A 178 1.18 -14.98 15.96
C ASN A 178 2.39 -14.74 15.05
N LYS A 179 2.24 -14.90 13.71
CA LYS A 179 3.35 -14.72 12.76
C LYS A 179 2.98 -13.68 11.71
N PRO A 180 3.80 -12.66 11.48
CA PRO A 180 3.66 -11.79 10.33
C PRO A 180 3.96 -12.59 9.05
N LEU A 181 3.14 -12.37 8.00
CA LEU A 181 3.31 -12.97 6.67
C LEU A 181 3.88 -11.96 5.69
N ILE A 182 3.40 -10.70 5.77
CA ILE A 182 3.78 -9.58 4.91
C ILE A 182 3.73 -8.32 5.76
#